data_718cfeb1473df29ba32ee02148a24f7c
#
_entry.id   718cfeb1473df29ba32ee02148a24f7c
#
_cell.length_a   1.000
_cell.length_b   1.000
_cell.length_c   1.000
_cell.angle_alpha   90.00
_cell.angle_beta   90.00
_cell.angle_gamma   90.00
#
_symmetry.space_group_name_H-M   'P 1'
#
loop_
_entity.id
_entity.type
_entity.pdbx_description
1 polymer ?
#
loop_
_entity_poly.entity_id
_entity_poly.type
_entity_poly.pdbx_seq_one_letter_code
_entity_poly.pdbx_strand_id
1 'polypeptide(L)'
;MRTIRFLGVTTGLIAITAWSVLAVRQQSARAISLLVTGGTVVTMDAGRHVIPDGAVAIDHDVIVEVGPADELSRKYTGANHIDARGQIVMPGLINGHSHAPMVLFRGLADDLALKDWLEKDIFPAEAKTVSPDFVRIGTRLAALEMIESGTTTFADMYYFEDNVAEAVHEAGLRAVLGQSVIRFPVADAPTPADALTRAETFILKWKDDALITPAVAPHAPHTVDALTLQAARALANKYNVPLLIHLAETQDETRAIEAAHHLSPAAYLDSLGVWNGRSLAAHGVWLDDRDIAMLARKGVGLVHNPASNMKLASGIAAVPKWLSHGILAGLGTDGAASSNDLDMFEAMRLAALLQKVATLDPRSLPAEETLELATRRGADALGLGKAIGSLEAGKQADLITVAMDDARQTPMFDPISHLVYVCHGDDVRTTIVAGRVLMRDRRVLTLDRTEVLRDARAMAARVALAVNAPAAGGSGGR
;
A
#
# COMPACT_ATOMS: atom_id res chain seq x y z
N MET A 1 -26.48 -83.29 -74.06
CA MET A 1 -27.59 -83.60 -73.16
C MET A 1 -27.45 -82.76 -71.90
N ARG A 2 -28.42 -81.98 -71.63
CA ARG A 2 -28.66 -81.01 -70.48
C ARG A 2 -27.48 -80.17 -70.01
N THR A 3 -27.44 -78.95 -70.52
CA THR A 3 -26.74 -77.81 -70.12
C THR A 3 -27.36 -77.17 -68.86
N ILE A 4 -26.58 -76.89 -67.79
CA ILE A 4 -27.00 -76.11 -66.61
C ILE A 4 -26.24 -74.80 -66.68
N ARG A 5 -26.98 -73.69 -66.79
CA ARG A 5 -26.45 -72.31 -66.68
C ARG A 5 -26.34 -71.89 -65.20
N PHE A 6 -25.18 -71.45 -64.79
CA PHE A 6 -24.97 -70.74 -63.52
C PHE A 6 -25.10 -69.23 -63.73
N LEU A 7 -26.01 -68.65 -63.01
CA LEU A 7 -26.12 -67.18 -62.88
C LEU A 7 -25.11 -66.71 -61.83
N GLY A 8 -24.22 -65.86 -62.22
CA GLY A 8 -23.35 -65.13 -61.25
C GLY A 8 -24.03 -63.89 -60.74
N VAL A 9 -24.15 -63.76 -59.42
CA VAL A 9 -24.60 -62.55 -58.70
C VAL A 9 -23.36 -61.83 -58.26
N THR A 10 -23.08 -60.67 -58.87
CA THR A 10 -22.04 -59.73 -58.43
C THR A 10 -22.60 -58.83 -57.37
N THR A 11 -22.21 -59.05 -56.14
CA THR A 11 -22.48 -58.10 -54.98
C THR A 11 -21.45 -57.03 -55.00
N GLY A 12 -21.87 -55.80 -55.37
CA GLY A 12 -21.06 -54.61 -55.26
C GLY A 12 -21.01 -54.11 -53.80
N LEU A 13 -19.83 -54.11 -53.15
CA LEU A 13 -19.57 -53.47 -51.89
C LEU A 13 -19.44 -51.91 -52.10
N ILE A 14 -20.40 -51.16 -51.67
CA ILE A 14 -20.29 -49.73 -51.60
C ILE A 14 -19.58 -49.40 -50.23
N ALA A 15 -18.31 -49.02 -50.29
CA ALA A 15 -17.56 -48.50 -49.12
C ALA A 15 -17.98 -47.06 -48.88
N ILE A 16 -18.82 -46.84 -47.88
CA ILE A 16 -19.16 -45.50 -47.36
C ILE A 16 -18.01 -45.10 -46.42
N THR A 17 -17.06 -44.29 -46.90
CA THR A 17 -16.08 -43.58 -46.05
C THR A 17 -16.77 -42.49 -45.31
N ALA A 18 -17.13 -42.73 -44.03
CA ALA A 18 -17.61 -41.69 -43.11
C ALA A 18 -16.42 -40.80 -42.76
N TRP A 19 -16.34 -39.64 -43.35
CA TRP A 19 -15.49 -38.56 -42.88
C TRP A 19 -16.09 -38.00 -41.57
N SER A 20 -15.55 -38.41 -40.43
CA SER A 20 -15.81 -37.80 -39.14
C SER A 20 -15.16 -36.41 -39.13
N VAL A 21 -15.89 -35.41 -39.53
CA VAL A 21 -15.51 -34.00 -39.29
C VAL A 21 -15.62 -33.81 -37.80
N LEU A 22 -14.50 -33.90 -37.07
CA LEU A 22 -14.39 -33.35 -35.73
C LEU A 22 -14.62 -31.84 -35.83
N ALA A 23 -15.87 -31.43 -35.66
CA ALA A 23 -16.19 -30.04 -35.39
C ALA A 23 -15.54 -29.68 -34.04
N VAL A 24 -14.33 -29.11 -34.07
CA VAL A 24 -13.77 -28.40 -32.92
C VAL A 24 -14.79 -27.32 -32.62
N ARG A 25 -15.63 -27.52 -31.60
CA ARG A 25 -16.48 -26.50 -31.07
C ARG A 25 -15.51 -25.39 -30.61
N GLN A 26 -15.40 -24.37 -31.41
CA GLN A 26 -14.72 -23.14 -31.00
C GLN A 26 -15.52 -22.60 -29.80
N GLN A 27 -14.96 -22.86 -28.61
CA GLN A 27 -15.59 -22.40 -27.37
C GLN A 27 -15.65 -20.86 -27.47
N SER A 28 -16.86 -20.30 -27.46
CA SER A 28 -17.00 -18.84 -27.50
C SER A 28 -16.23 -18.24 -26.32
N ALA A 29 -15.48 -17.18 -26.58
CA ALA A 29 -14.71 -16.50 -25.54
C ALA A 29 -15.65 -16.10 -24.39
N ARG A 30 -15.20 -16.33 -23.16
CA ARG A 30 -15.96 -15.96 -21.95
C ARG A 30 -15.95 -14.43 -21.82
N ALA A 31 -17.12 -13.81 -21.65
CA ALA A 31 -17.23 -12.39 -21.36
C ALA A 31 -16.76 -12.10 -19.93
N ILE A 32 -15.93 -11.06 -19.80
CA ILE A 32 -15.39 -10.55 -18.53
C ILE A 32 -15.45 -9.03 -18.51
N SER A 33 -15.25 -8.40 -17.35
CA SER A 33 -15.38 -6.95 -17.22
C SER A 33 -14.20 -6.18 -17.82
N LEU A 34 -12.97 -6.68 -17.70
CA LEU A 34 -11.76 -5.99 -18.16
C LEU A 34 -10.69 -7.00 -18.60
N LEU A 35 -10.04 -6.69 -19.74
CA LEU A 35 -8.87 -7.44 -20.21
C LEU A 35 -7.71 -6.46 -20.45
N VAL A 36 -6.58 -6.68 -19.76
CA VAL A 36 -5.32 -5.93 -19.95
C VAL A 36 -4.38 -6.81 -20.75
N THR A 37 -3.83 -6.33 -21.88
CA THR A 37 -3.00 -7.15 -22.77
C THR A 37 -1.78 -6.42 -23.31
N GLY A 38 -0.78 -7.18 -23.75
CA GLY A 38 0.35 -6.71 -24.57
C GLY A 38 1.52 -6.12 -23.78
N GLY A 39 1.42 -6.08 -22.45
CA GLY A 39 2.50 -5.63 -21.58
C GLY A 39 3.42 -6.77 -21.12
N THR A 40 4.58 -6.42 -20.55
CA THR A 40 5.37 -7.36 -19.75
C THR A 40 4.71 -7.50 -18.38
N VAL A 41 4.11 -8.66 -18.08
CA VAL A 41 3.45 -8.88 -16.79
C VAL A 41 4.46 -9.37 -15.77
N VAL A 42 4.66 -8.59 -14.69
CA VAL A 42 5.45 -8.94 -13.51
C VAL A 42 4.47 -9.36 -12.41
N THR A 43 4.35 -10.66 -12.17
CA THR A 43 3.25 -11.19 -11.34
C THR A 43 3.42 -10.97 -9.85
N MET A 44 4.66 -10.88 -9.37
CA MET A 44 5.02 -10.86 -7.94
C MET A 44 4.46 -12.04 -7.15
N ASP A 45 4.08 -13.12 -7.80
CA ASP A 45 3.73 -14.38 -7.17
C ASP A 45 4.95 -15.05 -6.51
N ALA A 46 4.74 -16.18 -5.85
CA ALA A 46 5.84 -16.89 -5.18
C ALA A 46 6.94 -17.36 -6.16
N GLY A 47 6.59 -17.58 -7.43
CA GLY A 47 7.51 -17.95 -8.51
C GLY A 47 8.21 -16.76 -9.17
N ARG A 48 7.79 -15.52 -8.85
CA ARG A 48 8.32 -14.29 -9.46
C ARG A 48 8.27 -14.31 -10.99
N HIS A 49 7.16 -14.80 -11.54
CA HIS A 49 7.04 -14.93 -12.98
C HIS A 49 7.03 -13.57 -13.68
N VAL A 50 7.78 -13.50 -14.77
CA VAL A 50 7.76 -12.38 -15.72
C VAL A 50 7.28 -12.94 -17.05
N ILE A 51 6.13 -12.46 -17.56
CA ILE A 51 5.49 -12.96 -18.78
C ILE A 51 5.62 -11.87 -19.86
N PRO A 52 6.53 -12.03 -20.82
CA PRO A 52 6.60 -11.14 -21.98
C PRO A 52 5.30 -11.25 -22.78
N ASP A 53 4.81 -10.11 -23.32
CA ASP A 53 3.53 -10.07 -24.03
C ASP A 53 2.42 -10.80 -23.27
N GLY A 54 2.27 -10.44 -22.03
CA GLY A 54 1.33 -11.02 -21.09
C GLY A 54 -0.03 -10.35 -21.11
N ALA A 55 -0.97 -10.95 -20.38
CA ALA A 55 -2.31 -10.41 -20.16
C ALA A 55 -2.81 -10.74 -18.76
N VAL A 56 -3.75 -9.91 -18.29
CA VAL A 56 -4.50 -10.11 -17.05
C VAL A 56 -6.00 -10.03 -17.38
N ALA A 57 -6.71 -11.12 -17.15
CA ALA A 57 -8.17 -11.22 -17.31
C ALA A 57 -8.85 -10.94 -15.96
N ILE A 58 -9.77 -9.98 -15.92
CA ILE A 58 -10.42 -9.48 -14.72
C ILE A 58 -11.93 -9.55 -14.89
N ASP A 59 -12.62 -10.13 -13.93
CA ASP A 59 -14.07 -10.15 -13.90
C ASP A 59 -14.59 -9.54 -12.60
N HIS A 60 -15.25 -8.40 -12.70
CA HIS A 60 -15.62 -7.52 -11.60
C HIS A 60 -14.39 -7.06 -10.81
N ASP A 61 -14.24 -7.51 -9.58
CA ASP A 61 -13.16 -7.12 -8.66
C ASP A 61 -12.01 -8.13 -8.58
N VAL A 62 -12.10 -9.26 -9.32
CA VAL A 62 -11.20 -10.41 -9.16
C VAL A 62 -10.40 -10.68 -10.44
N ILE A 63 -9.13 -11.04 -10.27
CA ILE A 63 -8.29 -11.60 -11.33
C ILE A 63 -8.77 -13.02 -11.62
N VAL A 64 -9.15 -13.28 -12.88
CA VAL A 64 -9.61 -14.59 -13.33
C VAL A 64 -8.46 -15.46 -13.78
N GLU A 65 -7.55 -14.87 -14.57
CA GLU A 65 -6.39 -15.58 -15.13
C GLU A 65 -5.28 -14.59 -15.48
N VAL A 66 -4.03 -15.03 -15.38
CA VAL A 66 -2.84 -14.30 -15.83
C VAL A 66 -2.04 -15.25 -16.73
N GLY A 67 -1.58 -14.76 -17.87
CA GLY A 67 -0.85 -15.61 -18.83
C GLY A 67 -0.49 -14.89 -20.11
N PRO A 68 -0.06 -15.61 -21.16
CA PRO A 68 0.26 -15.04 -22.47
C PRO A 68 -0.96 -14.34 -23.11
N ALA A 69 -0.74 -13.18 -23.73
CA ALA A 69 -1.82 -12.37 -24.28
C ALA A 69 -2.59 -13.07 -25.40
N ASP A 70 -1.91 -13.88 -26.23
CA ASP A 70 -2.53 -14.62 -27.31
C ASP A 70 -3.46 -15.75 -26.81
N GLU A 71 -3.15 -16.35 -25.66
CA GLU A 71 -3.98 -17.37 -25.03
C GLU A 71 -5.22 -16.73 -24.37
N LEU A 72 -5.02 -15.69 -23.59
CA LEU A 72 -6.11 -15.05 -22.86
C LEU A 72 -7.09 -14.36 -23.82
N SER A 73 -6.60 -13.75 -24.91
CA SER A 73 -7.44 -13.12 -25.94
C SER A 73 -8.31 -14.12 -26.70
N ARG A 74 -7.93 -15.41 -26.74
CA ARG A 74 -8.79 -16.47 -27.28
C ARG A 74 -9.84 -16.95 -26.29
N LYS A 75 -9.51 -16.95 -24.98
CA LYS A 75 -10.36 -17.44 -23.89
C LYS A 75 -11.40 -16.40 -23.44
N TYR A 76 -11.04 -15.11 -23.49
CA TYR A 76 -11.80 -14.02 -22.88
C TYR A 76 -12.10 -12.88 -23.85
N THR A 77 -13.28 -12.27 -23.67
CA THR A 77 -13.64 -10.99 -24.30
C THR A 77 -13.97 -10.00 -23.20
N GLY A 78 -13.14 -8.97 -23.03
CA GLY A 78 -13.36 -7.91 -22.05
C GLY A 78 -14.42 -6.93 -22.52
N ALA A 79 -15.36 -6.56 -21.63
CA ALA A 79 -16.26 -5.41 -21.87
C ALA A 79 -15.45 -4.11 -22.01
N ASN A 80 -14.35 -4.00 -21.27
CA ASN A 80 -13.31 -2.98 -21.41
C ASN A 80 -11.98 -3.64 -21.75
N HIS A 81 -11.13 -2.89 -22.47
CA HIS A 81 -9.81 -3.33 -22.87
C HIS A 81 -8.78 -2.25 -22.61
N ILE A 82 -7.63 -2.64 -22.03
CA ILE A 82 -6.46 -1.80 -21.84
C ILE A 82 -5.30 -2.41 -22.62
N ASP A 83 -4.77 -1.65 -23.57
CA ASP A 83 -3.58 -1.98 -24.32
C ASP A 83 -2.35 -1.52 -23.52
N ALA A 84 -1.57 -2.45 -23.02
CA ALA A 84 -0.38 -2.20 -22.22
C ALA A 84 0.93 -2.40 -23.00
N ARG A 85 0.90 -2.38 -24.34
CA ARG A 85 2.12 -2.52 -25.16
C ARG A 85 3.13 -1.42 -24.81
N GLY A 86 4.40 -1.82 -24.63
CA GLY A 86 5.45 -0.91 -24.18
C GLY A 86 5.39 -0.55 -22.69
N GLN A 87 4.58 -1.28 -21.91
CA GLN A 87 4.41 -1.06 -20.47
C GLN A 87 4.69 -2.33 -19.69
N ILE A 88 5.03 -2.17 -18.41
CA ILE A 88 4.99 -3.26 -17.43
C ILE A 88 3.62 -3.25 -16.76
N VAL A 89 3.01 -4.43 -16.62
CA VAL A 89 1.79 -4.67 -15.82
C VAL A 89 2.20 -5.37 -14.54
N MET A 90 1.91 -4.78 -13.38
CA MET A 90 2.33 -5.32 -12.09
C MET A 90 1.26 -5.08 -11.01
N PRO A 91 1.33 -5.77 -9.85
CA PRO A 91 0.47 -5.43 -8.72
C PRO A 91 0.61 -3.96 -8.36
N GLY A 92 -0.47 -3.36 -7.90
CA GLY A 92 -0.44 -2.00 -7.35
C GLY A 92 0.51 -1.90 -6.16
N LEU A 93 1.13 -0.74 -6.01
CA LEU A 93 2.06 -0.49 -4.92
C LEU A 93 1.32 -0.34 -3.59
N ILE A 94 1.95 -0.80 -2.52
CA ILE A 94 1.42 -0.81 -1.15
C ILE A 94 2.27 0.10 -0.28
N ASN A 95 1.68 1.20 0.16
CA ASN A 95 2.26 2.12 1.13
C ASN A 95 1.87 1.68 2.54
N GLY A 96 2.78 1.02 3.25
CA GLY A 96 2.53 0.39 4.54
C GLY A 96 2.36 1.36 5.71
N HIS A 97 2.69 2.66 5.54
CA HIS A 97 2.55 3.67 6.58
C HIS A 97 2.51 5.07 6.00
N SER A 98 1.50 5.83 6.38
CA SER A 98 1.34 7.24 6.03
C SER A 98 0.51 8.01 7.06
N HIS A 99 0.45 9.34 6.86
CA HIS A 99 -0.45 10.30 7.49
C HIS A 99 -1.06 11.14 6.37
N ALA A 100 -1.98 10.56 5.62
CA ALA A 100 -2.45 11.10 4.35
C ALA A 100 -2.89 12.59 4.41
N PRO A 101 -3.66 13.06 5.42
CA PRO A 101 -4.04 14.47 5.50
C PRO A 101 -2.87 15.44 5.64
N MET A 102 -1.71 14.98 6.13
CA MET A 102 -0.52 15.81 6.35
C MET A 102 0.18 16.27 5.06
N VAL A 103 -0.30 15.88 3.87
CA VAL A 103 0.13 16.50 2.60
C VAL A 103 -0.09 18.02 2.60
N LEU A 104 -1.02 18.51 3.40
CA LEU A 104 -1.25 19.95 3.58
C LEU A 104 -0.20 20.65 4.44
N PHE A 105 0.69 19.91 5.10
CA PHE A 105 1.86 20.39 5.84
C PHE A 105 3.19 20.16 5.10
N ARG A 106 3.16 19.68 3.88
CA ARG A 106 4.36 19.45 3.05
C ARG A 106 5.22 20.70 2.97
N GLY A 107 6.50 20.59 3.40
CA GLY A 107 7.44 21.69 3.42
C GLY A 107 7.15 22.78 4.46
N LEU A 108 6.28 22.52 5.44
CA LEU A 108 5.99 23.46 6.52
C LEU A 108 7.19 23.63 7.47
N ALA A 109 7.89 22.54 7.74
CA ALA A 109 9.02 22.50 8.65
C ALA A 109 10.04 21.44 8.17
N ASP A 110 11.18 21.87 7.68
CA ASP A 110 12.24 21.03 7.16
C ASP A 110 13.52 21.17 8.01
N ASP A 111 14.46 20.22 7.86
CA ASP A 111 15.79 20.25 8.46
C ASP A 111 15.82 20.29 9.99
N LEU A 112 14.89 19.59 10.64
CA LEU A 112 14.72 19.50 12.08
C LEU A 112 14.80 18.06 12.59
N ALA A 113 15.26 17.86 13.82
CA ALA A 113 15.14 16.58 14.51
C ALA A 113 13.68 16.32 14.88
N LEU A 114 13.25 15.02 14.89
CA LEU A 114 11.87 14.60 15.12
C LEU A 114 11.19 15.31 16.30
N LYS A 115 11.85 15.39 17.45
CA LYS A 115 11.27 16.01 18.65
C LYS A 115 10.95 17.49 18.43
N ASP A 116 11.90 18.24 17.88
CA ASP A 116 11.71 19.67 17.62
C ASP A 116 10.67 19.89 16.53
N TRP A 117 10.70 19.07 15.48
CA TRP A 117 9.74 19.06 14.40
C TRP A 117 8.30 18.82 14.91
N LEU A 118 8.09 17.82 15.78
CA LEU A 118 6.78 17.54 16.36
C LEU A 118 6.33 18.64 17.33
N GLU A 119 7.17 18.98 18.33
CA GLU A 119 6.75 19.82 19.46
C GLU A 119 6.66 21.32 19.10
N LYS A 120 7.51 21.81 18.19
CA LYS A 120 7.58 23.25 17.84
C LYS A 120 6.75 23.61 16.61
N ASP A 121 6.58 22.68 15.68
CA ASP A 121 5.96 22.97 14.39
C ASP A 121 4.68 22.16 14.15
N ILE A 122 4.72 20.82 14.16
CA ILE A 122 3.60 20.00 13.71
C ILE A 122 2.44 19.99 14.72
N PHE A 123 2.66 19.63 15.98
CA PHE A 123 1.57 19.64 16.97
C PHE A 123 0.91 21.01 17.14
N PRO A 124 1.66 22.13 17.16
CA PRO A 124 1.06 23.46 17.14
C PRO A 124 0.26 23.79 15.87
N ALA A 125 0.73 23.34 14.71
CA ALA A 125 0.01 23.51 13.45
C ALA A 125 -1.28 22.67 13.44
N GLU A 126 -1.21 21.41 13.84
CA GLU A 126 -2.36 20.52 13.98
C GLU A 126 -3.42 21.10 14.93
N ALA A 127 -3.02 21.53 16.12
CA ALA A 127 -3.93 22.11 17.11
C ALA A 127 -4.69 23.34 16.58
N LYS A 128 -4.11 24.10 15.65
CA LYS A 128 -4.71 25.30 15.06
C LYS A 128 -5.57 25.02 13.82
N THR A 129 -5.29 23.95 13.06
CA THR A 129 -5.79 23.81 11.69
C THR A 129 -6.53 22.52 11.40
N VAL A 130 -6.22 21.42 12.11
CA VAL A 130 -6.84 20.13 11.85
C VAL A 130 -8.33 20.17 12.21
N SER A 131 -9.14 19.76 11.26
CA SER A 131 -10.60 19.72 11.32
C SER A 131 -11.11 18.66 10.33
N PRO A 132 -12.39 18.27 10.37
CA PRO A 132 -12.95 17.35 9.39
C PRO A 132 -12.72 17.79 7.93
N ASP A 133 -12.84 19.11 7.65
CA ASP A 133 -12.58 19.66 6.30
C ASP A 133 -11.09 19.57 5.93
N PHE A 134 -10.18 19.88 6.85
CA PHE A 134 -8.75 19.74 6.63
C PHE A 134 -8.41 18.29 6.28
N VAL A 135 -8.89 17.34 7.09
CA VAL A 135 -8.63 15.92 6.88
C VAL A 135 -9.19 15.43 5.55
N ARG A 136 -10.43 15.77 5.22
CA ARG A 136 -11.03 15.39 3.95
C ARG A 136 -10.29 15.96 2.75
N ILE A 137 -9.96 17.26 2.76
CA ILE A 137 -9.25 17.93 1.66
C ILE A 137 -7.84 17.37 1.51
N GLY A 138 -7.10 17.18 2.61
CA GLY A 138 -5.76 16.61 2.61
C GLY A 138 -5.77 15.17 2.09
N THR A 139 -6.71 14.34 2.56
CA THR A 139 -6.82 12.95 2.08
C THR A 139 -7.15 12.87 0.60
N ARG A 140 -8.03 13.73 0.07
CA ARG A 140 -8.32 13.79 -1.39
C ARG A 140 -7.07 14.14 -2.20
N LEU A 141 -6.24 15.06 -1.70
CA LEU A 141 -4.96 15.41 -2.34
C LEU A 141 -3.98 14.23 -2.28
N ALA A 142 -3.83 13.58 -1.11
CA ALA A 142 -2.99 12.40 -0.96
C ALA A 142 -3.45 11.24 -1.86
N ALA A 143 -4.76 10.98 -1.90
CA ALA A 143 -5.33 9.95 -2.77
C ALA A 143 -5.08 10.23 -4.25
N LEU A 144 -5.18 11.50 -4.67
CA LEU A 144 -4.86 11.90 -6.04
C LEU A 144 -3.40 11.59 -6.37
N GLU A 145 -2.45 11.97 -5.51
CA GLU A 145 -1.01 11.72 -5.67
C GLU A 145 -0.70 10.21 -5.67
N MET A 146 -1.29 9.44 -4.76
CA MET A 146 -1.15 7.99 -4.67
C MET A 146 -1.69 7.29 -5.94
N ILE A 147 -2.85 7.70 -6.46
CA ILE A 147 -3.39 7.16 -7.72
C ILE A 147 -2.45 7.49 -8.89
N GLU A 148 -1.96 8.72 -8.95
CA GLU A 148 -1.05 9.19 -10.01
C GLU A 148 0.32 8.49 -9.95
N SER A 149 0.78 8.06 -8.77
CA SER A 149 2.06 7.34 -8.56
C SER A 149 1.92 5.82 -8.43
N GLY A 150 0.71 5.25 -8.58
CA GLY A 150 0.50 3.81 -8.64
C GLY A 150 0.33 3.10 -7.29
N THR A 151 0.18 3.82 -6.21
CA THR A 151 -0.23 3.25 -4.92
C THR A 151 -1.71 2.89 -4.99
N THR A 152 -2.03 1.62 -4.76
CA THR A 152 -3.41 1.10 -4.77
C THR A 152 -3.94 0.85 -3.36
N THR A 153 -3.03 0.61 -2.41
CA THR A 153 -3.34 0.34 -1.01
C THR A 153 -2.40 1.12 -0.10
N PHE A 154 -2.92 1.72 0.94
CA PHE A 154 -2.08 2.36 1.95
C PHE A 154 -2.57 2.11 3.37
N ALA A 155 -1.67 2.20 4.36
CA ALA A 155 -2.02 2.27 5.76
C ALA A 155 -1.87 3.70 6.26
N ASP A 156 -2.84 4.17 7.01
CA ASP A 156 -2.89 5.51 7.60
C ASP A 156 -3.16 5.46 9.08
N MET A 157 -2.62 6.43 9.82
CA MET A 157 -2.97 6.67 11.20
C MET A 157 -3.03 8.16 11.47
N TYR A 158 -4.25 8.67 11.70
CA TYR A 158 -4.45 10.10 11.90
C TYR A 158 -5.71 10.38 12.77
N TYR A 159 -6.17 11.61 12.73
CA TYR A 159 -7.38 12.11 13.39
C TYR A 159 -8.55 12.13 12.40
N PHE A 160 -9.79 12.11 12.90
CA PHE A 160 -11.01 12.12 12.08
C PHE A 160 -11.02 11.03 10.99
N GLU A 161 -10.66 9.80 11.34
CA GLU A 161 -10.53 8.69 10.37
C GLU A 161 -11.80 8.39 9.56
N ASP A 162 -12.98 8.75 10.05
CA ASP A 162 -14.20 8.71 9.24
C ASP A 162 -14.11 9.58 7.98
N ASN A 163 -13.51 10.77 8.10
CA ASN A 163 -13.33 11.69 6.97
C ASN A 163 -12.22 11.22 6.03
N VAL A 164 -11.19 10.53 6.55
CA VAL A 164 -10.20 9.83 5.74
C VAL A 164 -10.88 8.73 4.95
N ALA A 165 -11.64 7.84 5.60
CA ALA A 165 -12.32 6.72 4.97
C ALA A 165 -13.30 7.16 3.86
N GLU A 166 -14.08 8.21 4.11
CA GLU A 166 -15.00 8.77 3.11
C GLU A 166 -14.26 9.28 1.86
N ALA A 167 -13.14 10.00 2.04
CA ALA A 167 -12.32 10.50 0.94
C ALA A 167 -11.63 9.36 0.16
N VAL A 168 -11.15 8.33 0.87
CA VAL A 168 -10.54 7.13 0.28
C VAL A 168 -11.56 6.35 -0.54
N HIS A 169 -12.75 6.16 -0.02
CA HIS A 169 -13.85 5.47 -0.71
C HIS A 169 -14.31 6.24 -1.96
N GLU A 170 -14.39 7.58 -1.90
CA GLU A 170 -14.63 8.45 -3.05
C GLU A 170 -13.56 8.24 -4.13
N ALA A 171 -12.29 8.26 -3.74
CA ALA A 171 -11.16 8.04 -4.63
C ALA A 171 -11.10 6.62 -5.22
N GLY A 172 -11.62 5.63 -4.50
CA GLY A 172 -11.64 4.23 -4.86
C GLY A 172 -10.36 3.47 -4.51
N LEU A 173 -9.51 4.01 -3.64
CA LEU A 173 -8.33 3.33 -3.11
C LEU A 173 -8.71 2.32 -2.03
N ARG A 174 -7.81 1.36 -1.77
CA ARG A 174 -7.89 0.47 -0.61
C ARG A 174 -7.06 1.03 0.54
N ALA A 175 -7.54 0.91 1.79
CA ALA A 175 -6.78 1.41 2.93
C ALA A 175 -6.98 0.60 4.22
N VAL A 176 -5.93 0.60 5.05
CA VAL A 176 -5.96 0.20 6.46
C VAL A 176 -5.89 1.48 7.29
N LEU A 177 -6.99 1.86 7.94
CA LEU A 177 -7.14 3.17 8.56
C LEU A 177 -7.24 3.04 10.09
N GLY A 178 -6.31 3.68 10.79
CA GLY A 178 -6.17 3.62 12.23
C GLY A 178 -6.50 4.93 12.93
N GLN A 179 -7.62 4.98 13.67
CA GLN A 179 -7.92 6.12 14.53
C GLN A 179 -6.83 6.29 15.58
N SER A 180 -6.17 7.44 15.55
CA SER A 180 -5.07 7.75 16.47
C SER A 180 -5.53 7.89 17.91
N VAL A 181 -4.71 7.36 18.83
CA VAL A 181 -4.87 7.48 20.28
C VAL A 181 -3.59 8.03 20.86
N ILE A 182 -3.66 9.19 21.55
CA ILE A 182 -2.52 9.88 22.16
C ILE A 182 -2.89 10.40 23.54
N ARG A 183 -1.91 10.57 24.45
CA ARG A 183 -2.17 10.91 25.87
C ARG A 183 -2.61 12.34 26.14
N PHE A 184 -2.41 13.26 25.21
CA PHE A 184 -2.78 14.66 25.35
C PHE A 184 -3.96 15.01 24.41
N PRO A 185 -4.69 16.13 24.66
CA PRO A 185 -5.79 16.56 23.82
C PRO A 185 -5.35 16.78 22.37
N VAL A 186 -6.13 16.24 21.44
CA VAL A 186 -5.95 16.40 20.00
C VAL A 186 -7.23 16.89 19.34
N ALA A 187 -7.17 17.22 18.06
CA ALA A 187 -8.24 17.90 17.35
C ALA A 187 -9.60 17.18 17.40
N ASP A 188 -9.62 15.87 17.48
CA ASP A 188 -10.84 15.06 17.48
C ASP A 188 -11.12 14.32 18.81
N ALA A 189 -10.21 14.36 19.76
CA ALA A 189 -10.39 13.70 21.05
C ALA A 189 -9.72 14.47 22.19
N PRO A 190 -10.49 14.96 23.18
CA PRO A 190 -9.94 15.65 24.35
C PRO A 190 -9.19 14.73 25.31
N THR A 191 -9.50 13.42 25.30
CA THR A 191 -8.83 12.40 26.14
C THR A 191 -8.58 11.10 25.39
N PRO A 192 -7.62 10.25 25.85
CA PRO A 192 -7.41 8.92 25.28
C PRO A 192 -8.67 8.02 25.28
N ALA A 193 -9.53 8.18 26.29
CA ALA A 193 -10.79 7.43 26.36
C ALA A 193 -11.77 7.85 25.26
N ASP A 194 -11.83 9.16 24.95
CA ASP A 194 -12.62 9.66 23.83
C ASP A 194 -12.08 9.14 22.49
N ALA A 195 -10.73 9.12 22.32
CA ALA A 195 -10.08 8.57 21.14
C ALA A 195 -10.41 7.07 20.95
N LEU A 196 -10.38 6.26 22.03
CA LEU A 196 -10.76 4.85 21.98
C LEU A 196 -12.25 4.65 21.65
N THR A 197 -13.13 5.50 22.20
CA THR A 197 -14.56 5.50 21.87
C THR A 197 -14.80 5.83 20.39
N ARG A 198 -14.06 6.79 19.86
CA ARG A 198 -14.07 7.16 18.45
C ARG A 198 -13.55 6.01 17.58
N ALA A 199 -12.45 5.36 17.98
CA ALA A 199 -11.91 4.19 17.30
C ALA A 199 -12.93 3.04 17.23
N GLU A 200 -13.65 2.78 18.33
CA GLU A 200 -14.69 1.76 18.35
C GLU A 200 -15.85 2.09 17.41
N THR A 201 -16.30 3.35 17.41
CA THR A 201 -17.34 3.84 16.48
C THR A 201 -16.91 3.69 15.03
N PHE A 202 -15.67 4.09 14.72
CA PHE A 202 -15.06 3.95 13.40
C PHE A 202 -15.02 2.49 12.94
N ILE A 203 -14.55 1.56 13.80
CA ILE A 203 -14.52 0.14 13.51
C ILE A 203 -15.92 -0.39 13.19
N LEU A 204 -16.92 -0.06 14.00
CA LEU A 204 -18.29 -0.54 13.82
C LEU A 204 -18.91 -0.06 12.51
N LYS A 205 -18.55 1.16 12.05
CA LYS A 205 -19.04 1.73 10.78
C LYS A 205 -18.40 1.06 9.57
N TRP A 206 -17.09 0.78 9.61
CA TRP A 206 -16.31 0.42 8.42
C TRP A 206 -15.83 -1.04 8.35
N LYS A 207 -16.03 -1.86 9.38
CA LYS A 207 -15.51 -3.25 9.44
C LYS A 207 -15.97 -4.18 8.31
N ASP A 208 -17.07 -3.87 7.66
CA ASP A 208 -17.65 -4.67 6.58
C ASP A 208 -17.49 -4.01 5.20
N ASP A 209 -16.73 -2.93 5.10
CA ASP A 209 -16.44 -2.26 3.83
C ASP A 209 -15.42 -3.06 2.99
N ALA A 210 -15.58 -3.05 1.67
CA ALA A 210 -14.75 -3.83 0.76
C ALA A 210 -13.34 -3.23 0.56
N LEU A 211 -13.19 -1.91 0.74
CA LEU A 211 -11.94 -1.18 0.52
C LEU A 211 -11.26 -0.75 1.82
N ILE A 212 -12.03 -0.53 2.89
CA ILE A 212 -11.54 0.02 4.14
C ILE A 212 -11.41 -1.10 5.19
N THR A 213 -10.20 -1.25 5.72
CA THR A 213 -9.93 -2.08 6.89
C THR A 213 -9.68 -1.16 8.08
N PRO A 214 -10.62 -1.05 9.05
CA PRO A 214 -10.40 -0.21 10.21
C PRO A 214 -9.34 -0.80 11.15
N ALA A 215 -8.63 0.08 11.88
CA ALA A 215 -7.58 -0.25 12.83
C ALA A 215 -7.66 0.65 14.08
N VAL A 216 -6.92 0.29 15.13
CA VAL A 216 -6.66 1.14 16.29
C VAL A 216 -5.21 1.59 16.24
N ALA A 217 -4.93 2.88 16.39
CA ALA A 217 -3.60 3.42 16.21
C ALA A 217 -3.10 4.19 17.45
N PRO A 218 -2.68 3.51 18.54
CA PRO A 218 -1.92 4.19 19.58
C PRO A 218 -0.62 4.73 18.99
N HIS A 219 -0.38 6.05 19.15
CA HIS A 219 0.64 6.78 18.40
C HIS A 219 2.05 6.17 18.56
N ALA A 220 2.58 6.14 19.78
CA ALA A 220 3.92 5.62 20.07
C ALA A 220 4.06 5.24 21.56
N PRO A 221 5.01 4.38 21.96
CA PRO A 221 5.17 3.96 23.34
C PRO A 221 5.52 5.11 24.31
N HIS A 222 6.09 6.20 23.83
CA HIS A 222 6.43 7.37 24.64
C HIS A 222 5.32 8.46 24.70
N THR A 223 4.31 8.36 23.84
CA THR A 223 3.19 9.31 23.79
C THR A 223 1.87 8.73 24.28
N VAL A 224 1.84 7.45 24.65
CA VAL A 224 0.64 6.75 25.13
C VAL A 224 1.01 6.01 26.42
N ASP A 225 0.21 6.13 27.47
CA ASP A 225 0.46 5.43 28.74
C ASP A 225 0.12 3.94 28.66
N ALA A 226 0.64 3.15 29.60
CA ALA A 226 0.52 1.69 29.64
C ALA A 226 -0.95 1.20 29.63
N LEU A 227 -1.82 1.85 30.41
CA LEU A 227 -3.24 1.46 30.49
C LEU A 227 -3.96 1.71 29.16
N THR A 228 -3.68 2.84 28.54
CA THR A 228 -4.24 3.16 27.23
C THR A 228 -3.73 2.24 26.13
N LEU A 229 -2.43 1.85 26.14
CA LEU A 229 -1.87 0.85 25.22
C LEU A 229 -2.56 -0.50 25.36
N GLN A 230 -2.78 -0.97 26.61
CA GLN A 230 -3.50 -2.21 26.89
C GLN A 230 -4.97 -2.12 26.43
N ALA A 231 -5.65 -1.01 26.69
CA ALA A 231 -7.01 -0.76 26.23
C ALA A 231 -7.13 -0.73 24.70
N ALA A 232 -6.20 -0.08 24.01
CA ALA A 232 -6.12 -0.09 22.55
C ALA A 232 -5.96 -1.50 21.99
N ARG A 233 -5.07 -2.34 22.59
CA ARG A 233 -4.91 -3.74 22.21
C ARG A 233 -6.18 -4.57 22.47
N ALA A 234 -6.81 -4.36 23.62
CA ALA A 234 -8.07 -5.03 23.95
C ALA A 234 -9.18 -4.69 22.95
N LEU A 235 -9.31 -3.41 22.57
CA LEU A 235 -10.26 -2.96 21.57
C LEU A 235 -10.00 -3.59 20.20
N ALA A 236 -8.75 -3.57 19.75
CA ALA A 236 -8.38 -4.18 18.47
C ALA A 236 -8.67 -5.71 18.46
N ASN A 237 -8.40 -6.41 19.56
CA ASN A 237 -8.73 -7.84 19.69
C ASN A 237 -10.22 -8.11 19.72
N LYS A 238 -11.01 -7.26 20.39
CA LYS A 238 -12.48 -7.37 20.46
C LYS A 238 -13.12 -7.47 19.07
N TYR A 239 -12.57 -6.70 18.11
CA TYR A 239 -13.10 -6.64 16.74
C TYR A 239 -12.22 -7.35 15.71
N ASN A 240 -11.12 -8.00 16.13
CA ASN A 240 -10.15 -8.65 15.25
C ASN A 240 -9.58 -7.71 14.16
N VAL A 241 -9.33 -6.46 14.53
CA VAL A 241 -8.71 -5.45 13.66
C VAL A 241 -7.22 -5.27 13.99
N PRO A 242 -6.38 -4.75 13.07
CA PRO A 242 -4.99 -4.48 13.37
C PRO A 242 -4.80 -3.32 14.37
N LEU A 243 -3.64 -3.32 15.05
CA LEU A 243 -3.13 -2.20 15.80
C LEU A 243 -1.91 -1.63 15.05
N LEU A 244 -1.92 -0.32 14.78
CA LEU A 244 -0.85 0.41 14.14
C LEU A 244 -0.12 1.25 15.19
N ILE A 245 1.23 1.36 15.12
CA ILE A 245 2.02 2.09 16.11
C ILE A 245 3.38 2.50 15.53
N HIS A 246 3.93 3.67 15.91
CA HIS A 246 5.34 4.00 15.69
C HIS A 246 6.20 3.28 16.71
N LEU A 247 7.35 2.75 16.27
CA LEU A 247 8.21 1.93 17.10
C LEU A 247 9.69 2.23 16.88
N ALA A 248 10.39 2.60 17.94
CA ALA A 248 11.85 2.75 17.96
C ALA A 248 12.36 3.55 16.75
N GLU A 249 11.73 4.69 16.49
CA GLU A 249 12.05 5.55 15.34
C GLU A 249 13.36 6.29 15.56
N THR A 250 13.55 6.88 16.76
CA THR A 250 14.76 7.62 17.09
C THR A 250 15.51 6.99 18.26
N GLN A 251 16.81 7.28 18.35
CA GLN A 251 17.63 6.85 19.46
C GLN A 251 17.20 7.46 20.79
N ASP A 252 16.71 8.72 20.76
CA ASP A 252 16.24 9.42 21.93
C ASP A 252 14.96 8.82 22.51
N GLU A 253 14.02 8.42 21.65
CA GLU A 253 12.85 7.63 22.05
C GLU A 253 13.27 6.34 22.75
N THR A 254 14.16 5.57 22.09
CA THR A 254 14.63 4.29 22.63
C THR A 254 15.28 4.47 24.01
N ARG A 255 16.19 5.42 24.15
CA ARG A 255 16.84 5.75 25.43
C ARG A 255 15.87 6.19 26.51
N ALA A 256 14.84 6.98 26.14
CA ALA A 256 13.84 7.45 27.09
C ALA A 256 13.01 6.29 27.66
N ILE A 257 12.59 5.34 26.80
CA ILE A 257 11.86 4.14 27.24
C ILE A 257 12.75 3.23 28.07
N GLU A 258 14.00 2.99 27.66
CA GLU A 258 14.96 2.20 28.42
C GLU A 258 15.24 2.79 29.82
N ALA A 259 15.40 4.10 29.92
CA ALA A 259 15.59 4.77 31.20
C ALA A 259 14.38 4.67 32.14
N ALA A 260 13.16 4.73 31.56
CA ALA A 260 11.92 4.68 32.34
C ALA A 260 11.49 3.27 32.73
N HIS A 261 11.74 2.26 31.88
CA HIS A 261 11.17 0.93 32.00
C HIS A 261 12.21 -0.19 32.07
N HIS A 262 13.49 0.08 31.85
CA HIS A 262 14.59 -0.90 31.76
C HIS A 262 14.38 -1.96 30.68
N LEU A 263 13.64 -1.62 29.63
CA LEU A 263 13.29 -2.45 28.48
C LEU A 263 13.44 -1.62 27.19
N SER A 264 13.77 -2.28 26.07
CA SER A 264 13.64 -1.65 24.75
C SER A 264 12.18 -1.28 24.47
N PRO A 265 11.89 -0.34 23.54
CA PRO A 265 10.51 -0.02 23.16
C PRO A 265 9.70 -1.26 22.75
N ALA A 266 10.28 -2.16 21.97
CA ALA A 266 9.62 -3.39 21.53
C ALA A 266 9.34 -4.34 22.71
N ALA A 267 10.31 -4.54 23.62
CA ALA A 267 10.15 -5.37 24.81
C ALA A 267 9.17 -4.76 25.82
N TYR A 268 9.15 -3.43 25.95
CA TYR A 268 8.16 -2.74 26.77
C TYR A 268 6.75 -2.99 26.28
N LEU A 269 6.49 -2.83 25.00
CA LEU A 269 5.18 -3.11 24.38
C LEU A 269 4.79 -4.60 24.51
N ASP A 270 5.78 -5.52 24.41
CA ASP A 270 5.52 -6.95 24.66
C ASP A 270 5.12 -7.23 26.11
N SER A 271 5.78 -6.58 27.08
CA SER A 271 5.44 -6.71 28.50
C SER A 271 4.02 -6.25 28.84
N LEU A 272 3.48 -5.32 28.07
CA LEU A 272 2.10 -4.84 28.16
C LEU A 272 1.11 -5.71 27.35
N GLY A 273 1.59 -6.70 26.60
CA GLY A 273 0.77 -7.56 25.75
C GLY A 273 0.30 -6.90 24.45
N VAL A 274 0.89 -5.78 24.04
CA VAL A 274 0.51 -5.04 22.81
C VAL A 274 0.67 -5.92 21.56
N TRP A 275 1.66 -6.82 21.53
CA TRP A 275 1.89 -7.73 20.41
C TRP A 275 0.99 -8.98 20.40
N ASN A 276 0.04 -9.12 21.35
CA ASN A 276 -0.86 -10.27 21.40
C ASN A 276 -2.07 -10.13 20.47
N GLY A 277 -1.82 -9.89 19.18
CA GLY A 277 -2.82 -9.74 18.11
C GLY A 277 -2.20 -9.15 16.86
N ARG A 278 -2.99 -8.94 15.82
CA ARG A 278 -2.51 -8.34 14.56
C ARG A 278 -1.92 -6.97 14.85
N SER A 279 -0.66 -6.75 14.48
CA SER A 279 0.05 -5.51 14.75
C SER A 279 0.94 -5.13 13.57
N LEU A 280 1.02 -3.85 13.29
CA LEU A 280 1.92 -3.24 12.33
C LEU A 280 2.67 -2.10 13.02
N ALA A 281 4.00 -2.13 12.99
CA ALA A 281 4.83 -1.10 13.58
C ALA A 281 5.64 -0.37 12.51
N ALA A 282 5.61 0.96 12.54
CA ALA A 282 6.36 1.81 11.62
C ALA A 282 7.77 2.10 12.16
N HIS A 283 8.71 2.33 11.23
CA HIS A 283 10.11 2.71 11.42
C HIS A 283 11.04 1.58 11.87
N GLY A 284 10.99 1.12 13.11
CA GLY A 284 11.84 0.03 13.62
C GLY A 284 13.35 0.29 13.47
N VAL A 285 13.78 1.56 13.51
CA VAL A 285 15.17 1.96 13.23
C VAL A 285 16.13 1.43 14.28
N TRP A 286 15.74 1.54 15.57
CA TRP A 286 16.59 1.23 16.72
C TRP A 286 16.18 -0.08 17.42
N LEU A 287 15.88 -1.11 16.62
CA LEU A 287 15.62 -2.47 17.10
C LEU A 287 16.92 -3.26 17.21
N ASP A 288 17.15 -3.94 18.33
CA ASP A 288 18.25 -4.90 18.47
C ASP A 288 17.86 -6.31 17.94
N ASP A 289 18.81 -7.25 17.92
CA ASP A 289 18.57 -8.60 17.40
C ASP A 289 17.55 -9.38 18.25
N ARG A 290 17.40 -9.06 19.56
CA ARG A 290 16.41 -9.69 20.45
C ARG A 290 15.02 -9.17 20.15
N ASP A 291 14.90 -7.87 19.91
CA ASP A 291 13.65 -7.22 19.49
C ASP A 291 13.15 -7.80 18.18
N ILE A 292 14.02 -7.86 17.17
CA ILE A 292 13.70 -8.42 15.85
C ILE A 292 13.23 -9.88 15.98
N ALA A 293 13.98 -10.71 16.72
CA ALA A 293 13.61 -12.10 16.92
C ALA A 293 12.29 -12.26 17.70
N MET A 294 12.00 -11.38 18.64
CA MET A 294 10.74 -11.38 19.40
C MET A 294 9.57 -10.96 18.50
N LEU A 295 9.69 -9.85 17.76
CA LEU A 295 8.66 -9.35 16.84
C LEU A 295 8.34 -10.38 15.74
N ALA A 296 9.37 -11.08 15.22
CA ALA A 296 9.18 -12.16 14.26
C ALA A 296 8.32 -13.30 14.83
N ARG A 297 8.63 -13.76 16.05
CA ARG A 297 7.84 -14.81 16.73
C ARG A 297 6.40 -14.38 17.01
N LYS A 298 6.18 -13.09 17.25
CA LYS A 298 4.84 -12.50 17.49
C LYS A 298 4.07 -12.23 16.21
N GLY A 299 4.69 -12.36 15.03
CA GLY A 299 4.07 -12.07 13.75
C GLY A 299 3.74 -10.59 13.53
N VAL A 300 4.53 -9.70 14.16
CA VAL A 300 4.37 -8.24 13.99
C VAL A 300 4.87 -7.83 12.61
N GLY A 301 4.07 -7.07 11.87
CA GLY A 301 4.51 -6.42 10.63
C GLY A 301 5.39 -5.20 10.94
N LEU A 302 6.47 -5.01 10.16
CA LEU A 302 7.30 -3.81 10.22
C LEU A 302 7.28 -3.05 8.91
N VAL A 303 7.24 -1.72 8.97
CA VAL A 303 7.27 -0.84 7.80
C VAL A 303 8.48 0.07 7.86
N HIS A 304 9.32 -0.01 6.82
CA HIS A 304 10.46 0.88 6.65
C HIS A 304 10.06 2.14 5.89
N ASN A 305 10.33 3.30 6.46
CA ASN A 305 10.01 4.62 5.91
C ASN A 305 11.32 5.37 5.55
N PRO A 306 12.02 5.01 4.45
CA PRO A 306 13.37 5.47 4.20
C PRO A 306 13.50 6.98 4.09
N ALA A 307 12.61 7.65 3.35
CA ALA A 307 12.66 9.08 3.12
C ALA A 307 12.52 9.89 4.43
N SER A 308 11.49 9.57 5.23
CA SER A 308 11.27 10.21 6.53
C SER A 308 12.42 9.96 7.51
N ASN A 309 12.86 8.69 7.64
CA ASN A 309 13.99 8.35 8.52
C ASN A 309 15.29 9.09 8.15
N MET A 310 15.53 9.29 6.86
CA MET A 310 16.69 10.06 6.36
C MET A 310 16.53 11.55 6.62
N LYS A 311 15.37 12.12 6.29
CA LYS A 311 15.11 13.55 6.43
C LYS A 311 15.15 14.02 7.89
N LEU A 312 14.57 13.24 8.80
CA LEU A 312 14.57 13.53 10.24
C LEU A 312 15.85 13.05 10.95
N ALA A 313 16.82 12.48 10.19
CA ALA A 313 18.05 11.89 10.72
C ALA A 313 17.78 10.85 11.83
N SER A 314 16.67 10.13 11.75
CA SER A 314 16.28 9.10 12.73
C SER A 314 17.25 7.92 12.75
N GLY A 315 17.87 7.60 11.62
CA GLY A 315 18.82 6.50 11.45
C GLY A 315 18.44 5.56 10.30
N ILE A 316 19.06 4.38 10.25
CA ILE A 316 18.87 3.38 9.19
C ILE A 316 18.34 2.08 9.82
N ALA A 317 17.11 1.72 9.49
CA ALA A 317 16.52 0.46 9.90
C ALA A 317 17.25 -0.73 9.25
N ALA A 318 17.48 -1.80 10.01
CA ALA A 318 18.24 -2.97 9.54
C ALA A 318 17.33 -3.95 8.74
N VAL A 319 16.74 -3.49 7.62
CA VAL A 319 15.78 -4.26 6.83
C VAL A 319 16.28 -5.65 6.43
N PRO A 320 17.54 -5.86 5.98
CA PRO A 320 18.05 -7.20 5.68
C PRO A 320 18.02 -8.13 6.88
N LYS A 321 18.23 -7.63 8.10
CA LYS A 321 18.09 -8.43 9.31
C LYS A 321 16.64 -8.79 9.60
N TRP A 322 15.70 -7.88 9.37
CA TRP A 322 14.28 -8.19 9.50
C TRP A 322 13.89 -9.37 8.61
N LEU A 323 14.28 -9.29 7.32
CA LEU A 323 13.98 -10.32 6.33
C LEU A 323 14.62 -11.69 6.71
N SER A 324 15.87 -11.68 7.19
CA SER A 324 16.56 -12.91 7.61
C SER A 324 15.93 -13.58 8.84
N HIS A 325 15.22 -12.83 9.69
CA HIS A 325 14.45 -13.35 10.83
C HIS A 325 12.99 -13.69 10.50
N GLY A 326 12.57 -13.50 9.24
CA GLY A 326 11.20 -13.81 8.81
C GLY A 326 10.16 -12.77 9.22
N ILE A 327 10.56 -11.53 9.49
CA ILE A 327 9.63 -10.42 9.74
C ILE A 327 8.74 -10.20 8.50
N LEU A 328 7.46 -9.98 8.74
CA LEU A 328 6.52 -9.47 7.73
C LEU A 328 6.85 -7.99 7.49
N ALA A 329 7.62 -7.71 6.44
CA ALA A 329 8.16 -6.37 6.21
C ALA A 329 7.51 -5.69 4.99
N GLY A 330 7.26 -4.39 5.09
CA GLY A 330 6.80 -3.53 4.02
C GLY A 330 7.60 -2.23 3.93
N LEU A 331 7.32 -1.44 2.89
CA LEU A 331 7.76 -0.06 2.74
C LEU A 331 6.61 0.90 2.96
N GLY A 332 6.92 2.10 3.43
CA GLY A 332 5.99 3.22 3.52
C GLY A 332 6.68 4.53 3.20
N THR A 333 5.89 5.55 2.90
CA THR A 333 6.40 6.91 2.67
C THR A 333 6.46 7.71 3.95
N ASP A 334 5.69 7.33 4.98
CA ASP A 334 5.30 8.20 6.07
C ASP A 334 4.42 9.37 5.60
N GLY A 335 4.13 10.35 6.43
CA GLY A 335 3.41 11.56 6.02
C GLY A 335 4.27 12.50 5.17
N ALA A 336 3.67 13.15 4.17
CA ALA A 336 4.38 14.11 3.32
C ALA A 336 4.87 15.36 4.06
N ALA A 337 4.54 15.54 5.33
CA ALA A 337 5.17 16.55 6.19
C ALA A 337 6.60 16.16 6.58
N SER A 338 6.90 14.85 6.73
CA SER A 338 8.21 14.33 7.11
C SER A 338 9.02 13.76 5.95
N SER A 339 8.37 13.31 4.86
CA SER A 339 9.03 12.73 3.68
C SER A 339 9.01 13.65 2.45
N ASN A 340 8.11 14.60 2.42
CA ASN A 340 7.79 15.55 1.34
C ASN A 340 7.10 14.96 0.11
N ASP A 341 6.91 13.65 -0.01
CA ASP A 341 6.11 13.04 -1.06
C ASP A 341 5.41 11.73 -0.63
N LEU A 342 4.63 11.14 -1.54
CA LEU A 342 3.95 9.86 -1.34
C LEU A 342 4.31 8.86 -2.47
N ASP A 343 5.46 9.05 -3.14
CA ASP A 343 5.91 8.21 -4.25
C ASP A 343 6.59 6.93 -3.74
N MET A 344 5.96 5.79 -3.92
CA MET A 344 6.50 4.49 -3.54
C MET A 344 7.69 4.05 -4.43
N PHE A 345 7.86 4.58 -5.65
CA PHE A 345 9.06 4.31 -6.46
C PHE A 345 10.29 4.98 -5.82
N GLU A 346 10.15 6.21 -5.32
CA GLU A 346 11.21 6.85 -4.55
C GLU A 346 11.51 6.07 -3.27
N ALA A 347 10.50 5.68 -2.50
CA ALA A 347 10.69 4.88 -1.30
C ALA A 347 11.44 3.56 -1.58
N MET A 348 11.11 2.85 -2.67
CA MET A 348 11.84 1.65 -3.10
C MET A 348 13.30 1.95 -3.43
N ARG A 349 13.55 2.98 -4.22
CA ARG A 349 14.91 3.35 -4.63
C ARG A 349 15.77 3.73 -3.43
N LEU A 350 15.25 4.56 -2.53
CA LEU A 350 15.94 4.96 -1.31
C LEU A 350 16.22 3.75 -0.40
N ALA A 351 15.24 2.88 -0.17
CA ALA A 351 15.43 1.67 0.62
C ALA A 351 16.56 0.80 0.07
N ALA A 352 16.53 0.47 -1.23
CA ALA A 352 17.54 -0.37 -1.86
C ALA A 352 18.94 0.23 -1.78
N LEU A 353 19.11 1.52 -2.07
CA LEU A 353 20.40 2.17 -2.09
C LEU A 353 20.96 2.36 -0.68
N LEU A 354 20.11 2.75 0.28
CA LEU A 354 20.49 2.99 1.67
C LEU A 354 21.04 1.74 2.34
N GLN A 355 20.39 0.57 2.14
CA GLN A 355 20.86 -0.68 2.73
C GLN A 355 22.23 -1.11 2.18
N LYS A 356 22.52 -0.88 0.90
CA LYS A 356 23.82 -1.19 0.31
C LYS A 356 24.94 -0.37 0.92
N VAL A 357 24.70 0.92 1.15
CA VAL A 357 25.66 1.81 1.81
C VAL A 357 25.82 1.46 3.29
N ALA A 358 24.72 1.19 3.98
CA ALA A 358 24.75 0.85 5.41
C ALA A 358 25.51 -0.45 5.72
N THR A 359 25.44 -1.42 4.82
CA THR A 359 26.07 -2.75 4.98
C THR A 359 27.41 -2.86 4.25
N LEU A 360 27.78 -1.90 3.38
CA LEU A 360 28.93 -1.96 2.46
C LEU A 360 28.87 -3.23 1.56
N ASP A 361 27.67 -3.75 1.29
CA ASP A 361 27.43 -4.90 0.41
C ASP A 361 26.44 -4.48 -0.72
N PRO A 362 26.87 -4.49 -1.99
CA PRO A 362 26.00 -4.14 -3.10
C PRO A 362 24.84 -5.14 -3.33
N ARG A 363 24.89 -6.31 -2.71
CA ARG A 363 23.84 -7.33 -2.76
C ARG A 363 22.78 -7.15 -1.69
N SER A 364 23.01 -6.28 -0.71
CA SER A 364 22.06 -6.00 0.37
C SER A 364 20.77 -5.38 -0.20
N LEU A 365 19.63 -5.93 0.13
CA LEU A 365 18.30 -5.54 -0.35
C LEU A 365 18.27 -5.35 -1.88
N PRO A 366 18.36 -6.43 -2.67
CA PRO A 366 18.34 -6.36 -4.14
C PRO A 366 16.97 -5.89 -4.66
N ALA A 367 16.90 -5.55 -5.95
CA ALA A 367 15.69 -5.02 -6.58
C ALA A 367 14.47 -5.93 -6.38
N GLU A 368 14.62 -7.24 -6.53
CA GLU A 368 13.53 -8.20 -6.34
C GLU A 368 12.93 -8.14 -4.92
N GLU A 369 13.77 -8.17 -3.89
CA GLU A 369 13.32 -8.07 -2.49
C GLU A 369 12.71 -6.71 -2.20
N THR A 370 13.28 -5.64 -2.77
CA THR A 370 12.74 -4.28 -2.63
C THR A 370 11.35 -4.16 -3.23
N LEU A 371 11.14 -4.68 -4.44
CA LEU A 371 9.82 -4.67 -5.09
C LEU A 371 8.80 -5.53 -4.31
N GLU A 372 9.23 -6.65 -3.72
CA GLU A 372 8.39 -7.44 -2.83
C GLU A 372 7.92 -6.64 -1.60
N LEU A 373 8.78 -5.79 -1.00
CA LEU A 373 8.40 -4.96 0.14
C LEU A 373 7.30 -3.94 -0.21
N ALA A 374 7.30 -3.46 -1.44
CA ALA A 374 6.28 -2.51 -1.94
C ALA A 374 5.06 -3.20 -2.56
N THR A 375 5.01 -4.54 -2.59
CA THR A 375 3.93 -5.34 -3.18
C THR A 375 3.52 -6.48 -2.25
N ARG A 376 3.93 -7.72 -2.55
CA ARG A 376 3.51 -8.95 -1.85
C ARG A 376 3.83 -8.92 -0.36
N ARG A 377 5.06 -8.60 0.03
CA ARG A 377 5.46 -8.53 1.45
C ARG A 377 4.77 -7.37 2.19
N GLY A 378 4.57 -6.23 1.51
CA GLY A 378 3.77 -5.13 2.05
C GLY A 378 2.33 -5.55 2.34
N ALA A 379 1.71 -6.31 1.42
CA ALA A 379 0.38 -6.88 1.63
C ALA A 379 0.36 -7.86 2.81
N ASP A 380 1.38 -8.72 2.94
CA ASP A 380 1.50 -9.66 4.06
C ASP A 380 1.65 -8.91 5.40
N ALA A 381 2.45 -7.84 5.44
CA ALA A 381 2.63 -7.01 6.62
C ALA A 381 1.32 -6.35 7.08
N LEU A 382 0.48 -5.90 6.14
CA LEU A 382 -0.86 -5.38 6.41
C LEU A 382 -1.89 -6.48 6.74
N GLY A 383 -1.55 -7.77 6.57
CA GLY A 383 -2.48 -8.89 6.72
C GLY A 383 -3.46 -9.05 5.55
N LEU A 384 -3.15 -8.46 4.40
CA LEU A 384 -3.95 -8.48 3.17
C LEU A 384 -3.36 -9.40 2.07
N GLY A 385 -2.25 -10.09 2.30
CA GLY A 385 -1.51 -10.86 1.30
C GLY A 385 -2.29 -11.97 0.61
N LYS A 386 -3.37 -12.47 1.23
CA LYS A 386 -4.29 -13.42 0.59
C LYS A 386 -5.16 -12.76 -0.49
N ALA A 387 -5.39 -11.46 -0.37
CA ALA A 387 -6.29 -10.72 -1.26
C ALA A 387 -5.55 -9.93 -2.35
N ILE A 388 -4.40 -9.34 -2.04
CA ILE A 388 -3.68 -8.40 -2.91
C ILE A 388 -2.17 -8.65 -2.90
N GLY A 389 -1.40 -7.81 -3.63
CA GLY A 389 0.06 -7.77 -3.62
C GLY A 389 0.75 -8.65 -4.66
N SER A 390 0.00 -9.46 -5.40
CA SER A 390 0.48 -10.22 -6.56
C SER A 390 -0.63 -10.42 -7.58
N LEU A 391 -0.28 -10.65 -8.85
CA LEU A 391 -1.23 -10.95 -9.91
C LEU A 391 -1.41 -12.48 -10.00
N GLU A 392 -2.41 -12.97 -9.29
CA GLU A 392 -2.76 -14.38 -9.23
C GLU A 392 -4.28 -14.57 -9.35
N ALA A 393 -4.72 -15.64 -10.02
CA ALA A 393 -6.13 -15.95 -10.12
C ALA A 393 -6.78 -16.09 -8.73
N GLY A 394 -7.93 -15.46 -8.55
CA GLY A 394 -8.67 -15.43 -7.29
C GLY A 394 -8.33 -14.26 -6.37
N LYS A 395 -7.26 -13.50 -6.62
CA LYS A 395 -6.95 -12.26 -5.90
C LYS A 395 -7.74 -11.06 -6.45
N GLN A 396 -7.85 -10.03 -5.64
CA GLN A 396 -8.41 -8.75 -6.04
C GLN A 396 -7.60 -8.13 -7.18
N ALA A 397 -8.27 -7.50 -8.09
CA ALA A 397 -7.65 -6.85 -9.24
C ALA A 397 -7.13 -5.45 -8.88
N ASP A 398 -6.08 -5.43 -8.05
CA ASP A 398 -5.33 -4.23 -7.69
C ASP A 398 -4.00 -4.25 -8.47
N LEU A 399 -3.91 -3.45 -9.55
CA LEU A 399 -2.76 -3.47 -10.46
C LEU A 399 -2.52 -2.10 -11.11
N ILE A 400 -1.30 -1.93 -11.59
CA ILE A 400 -0.88 -0.73 -12.33
C ILE A 400 -0.20 -1.11 -13.64
N THR A 401 -0.18 -0.14 -14.57
CA THR A 401 0.68 -0.22 -15.75
C THR A 401 1.70 0.91 -15.72
N VAL A 402 2.97 0.59 -16.01
CA VAL A 402 4.11 1.51 -15.95
C VAL A 402 4.76 1.59 -17.34
N ALA A 403 4.87 2.79 -17.90
CA ALA A 403 5.49 3.00 -19.21
C ALA A 403 6.98 2.67 -19.21
N MET A 404 7.48 2.16 -20.35
CA MET A 404 8.88 1.77 -20.55
C MET A 404 9.44 2.30 -21.88
N ASP A 405 8.92 3.42 -22.36
CA ASP A 405 9.22 3.98 -23.67
C ASP A 405 9.97 5.32 -23.63
N ASP A 406 10.33 5.78 -22.45
CA ASP A 406 11.07 7.03 -22.29
C ASP A 406 12.61 6.84 -22.44
N ALA A 407 13.32 7.93 -22.69
CA ALA A 407 14.79 7.95 -22.87
C ALA A 407 15.55 7.36 -21.67
N ARG A 408 15.13 7.66 -20.43
CA ARG A 408 15.76 7.11 -19.21
C ARG A 408 15.54 5.62 -19.03
N GLN A 409 14.49 5.06 -19.63
CA GLN A 409 14.12 3.65 -19.52
C GLN A 409 14.71 2.79 -20.64
N THR A 410 15.43 3.40 -21.57
CA THR A 410 16.03 2.72 -22.74
C THR A 410 17.56 2.63 -22.61
N PRO A 411 18.18 1.44 -22.75
CA PRO A 411 17.55 0.12 -22.97
C PRO A 411 17.04 -0.53 -21.68
N MET A 412 16.03 -1.42 -21.76
CA MET A 412 15.55 -2.22 -20.65
C MET A 412 16.05 -3.67 -20.79
N PHE A 413 16.91 -4.11 -19.85
CA PHE A 413 17.39 -5.50 -19.78
C PHE A 413 16.66 -6.33 -18.73
N ASP A 414 16.22 -5.69 -17.65
CA ASP A 414 15.55 -6.34 -16.52
C ASP A 414 14.42 -5.43 -16.02
N PRO A 415 13.15 -5.85 -16.17
CA PRO A 415 12.00 -5.05 -15.75
C PRO A 415 11.98 -4.77 -14.24
N ILE A 416 12.42 -5.71 -13.39
CA ILE A 416 12.43 -5.54 -11.94
C ILE A 416 13.46 -4.48 -11.53
N SER A 417 14.65 -4.53 -12.13
CA SER A 417 15.67 -3.50 -11.93
C SER A 417 15.18 -2.12 -12.34
N HIS A 418 14.45 -2.01 -13.48
CA HIS A 418 13.89 -0.74 -13.94
C HIS A 418 12.84 -0.20 -12.97
N LEU A 419 11.93 -1.04 -12.49
CA LEU A 419 10.89 -0.64 -11.54
C LEU A 419 11.49 -0.05 -10.25
N VAL A 420 12.64 -0.56 -9.78
CA VAL A 420 13.23 -0.11 -8.51
C VAL A 420 14.22 1.05 -8.68
N TYR A 421 15.02 1.05 -9.74
CA TYR A 421 16.13 2.00 -9.86
C TYR A 421 15.92 3.10 -10.89
N VAL A 422 14.98 2.95 -11.82
CA VAL A 422 14.78 3.83 -12.96
C VAL A 422 13.44 4.54 -12.95
N CYS A 423 12.36 3.81 -12.63
CA CYS A 423 10.99 4.33 -12.69
C CYS A 423 10.69 5.33 -11.58
N HIS A 424 9.72 6.19 -11.84
CA HIS A 424 9.13 7.18 -10.95
C HIS A 424 7.61 7.09 -11.02
N GLY A 425 6.89 7.71 -10.09
CA GLY A 425 5.44 7.74 -10.10
C GLY A 425 4.83 8.28 -11.39
N ASP A 426 5.51 9.20 -12.07
CA ASP A 426 5.06 9.77 -13.35
C ASP A 426 5.05 8.78 -14.51
N ASP A 427 5.70 7.64 -14.39
CA ASP A 427 5.68 6.57 -15.39
C ASP A 427 4.43 5.71 -15.34
N VAL A 428 3.66 5.77 -14.26
CA VAL A 428 2.40 5.02 -14.11
C VAL A 428 1.37 5.55 -15.09
N ARG A 429 0.82 4.69 -15.93
CA ARG A 429 -0.19 5.06 -16.94
C ARG A 429 -1.61 4.75 -16.49
N THR A 430 -1.78 3.62 -15.83
CA THR A 430 -3.10 3.13 -15.40
C THR A 430 -3.01 2.62 -13.96
N THR A 431 -4.02 2.94 -13.17
CA THR A 431 -4.18 2.45 -11.79
C THR A 431 -5.57 1.82 -11.64
N ILE A 432 -5.60 0.59 -11.18
CA ILE A 432 -6.82 -0.22 -11.03
C ILE A 432 -6.86 -0.75 -9.58
N VAL A 433 -8.00 -0.61 -8.92
CA VAL A 433 -8.27 -1.15 -7.58
C VAL A 433 -9.61 -1.89 -7.60
N ALA A 434 -9.63 -3.10 -7.10
CA ALA A 434 -10.82 -3.97 -7.12
C ALA A 434 -11.49 -4.00 -8.50
N GLY A 435 -10.68 -4.09 -9.57
CA GLY A 435 -11.13 -4.10 -10.96
C GLY A 435 -11.67 -2.76 -11.50
N ARG A 436 -11.78 -1.74 -10.67
CA ARG A 436 -12.19 -0.38 -11.07
C ARG A 436 -10.98 0.41 -11.56
N VAL A 437 -11.06 0.97 -12.76
CA VAL A 437 -10.03 1.85 -13.31
C VAL A 437 -10.13 3.23 -12.64
N LEU A 438 -9.15 3.57 -11.80
CA LEU A 438 -9.08 4.86 -11.09
C LEU A 438 -8.36 5.93 -11.94
N MET A 439 -7.32 5.51 -12.67
CA MET A 439 -6.59 6.34 -13.62
C MET A 439 -6.36 5.57 -14.91
N ARG A 440 -6.50 6.23 -16.05
CA ARG A 440 -6.17 5.70 -17.37
C ARG A 440 -5.43 6.76 -18.19
N ASP A 441 -4.31 6.37 -18.76
CA ASP A 441 -3.46 7.25 -19.58
C ASP A 441 -3.13 8.58 -18.87
N ARG A 442 -2.75 8.49 -17.58
CA ARG A 442 -2.47 9.64 -16.68
C ARG A 442 -3.68 10.50 -16.34
N ARG A 443 -4.88 10.12 -16.73
CA ARG A 443 -6.11 10.85 -16.38
C ARG A 443 -6.80 10.12 -15.23
N VAL A 444 -6.87 10.74 -14.07
CA VAL A 444 -7.67 10.24 -12.94
C VAL A 444 -9.15 10.38 -13.27
N LEU A 445 -9.91 9.32 -13.00
CA LEU A 445 -11.33 9.18 -13.37
C LEU A 445 -12.29 9.31 -12.18
N THR A 446 -11.78 9.16 -10.97
CA THR A 446 -12.58 9.12 -9.73
C THR A 446 -12.58 10.44 -8.98
N LEU A 447 -11.58 11.28 -9.20
CA LEU A 447 -11.43 12.60 -8.59
C LEU A 447 -11.30 13.68 -9.67
N ASP A 448 -11.92 14.85 -9.45
CA ASP A 448 -11.64 16.02 -10.28
C ASP A 448 -10.33 16.68 -9.81
N ARG A 449 -9.24 16.44 -10.56
CA ARG A 449 -7.90 16.96 -10.27
C ARG A 449 -7.89 18.48 -10.07
N THR A 450 -8.67 19.22 -10.86
CA THR A 450 -8.71 20.69 -10.76
C THR A 450 -9.36 21.14 -9.47
N GLU A 451 -10.45 20.49 -9.09
CA GLU A 451 -11.14 20.74 -7.81
C GLU A 451 -10.24 20.40 -6.62
N VAL A 452 -9.65 19.21 -6.60
CA VAL A 452 -8.75 18.76 -5.51
C VAL A 452 -7.60 19.76 -5.30
N LEU A 453 -6.92 20.18 -6.36
CA LEU A 453 -5.83 21.13 -6.28
C LEU A 453 -6.27 22.52 -5.85
N ARG A 454 -7.44 22.98 -6.28
CA ARG A 454 -8.03 24.26 -5.85
C ARG A 454 -8.30 24.26 -4.36
N ASP A 455 -8.96 23.22 -3.86
CA ASP A 455 -9.37 23.11 -2.46
C ASP A 455 -8.15 22.94 -1.53
N ALA A 456 -7.17 22.16 -1.96
CA ALA A 456 -5.90 21.99 -1.24
C ALA A 456 -5.12 23.29 -1.14
N ARG A 457 -5.03 24.10 -2.21
CA ARG A 457 -4.37 25.41 -2.19
C ARG A 457 -5.10 26.39 -1.28
N ALA A 458 -6.42 26.38 -1.29
CA ALA A 458 -7.21 27.23 -0.40
C ALA A 458 -7.01 26.83 1.08
N MET A 459 -6.96 25.54 1.38
CA MET A 459 -6.68 25.05 2.73
C MET A 459 -5.24 25.36 3.15
N ALA A 460 -4.24 25.16 2.29
CA ALA A 460 -2.84 25.51 2.57
C ALA A 460 -2.67 27.01 2.90
N ALA A 461 -3.40 27.90 2.22
CA ALA A 461 -3.41 29.32 2.56
C ALA A 461 -3.98 29.58 3.97
N ARG A 462 -5.03 28.85 4.37
CA ARG A 462 -5.59 28.93 5.75
C ARG A 462 -4.60 28.42 6.78
N VAL A 463 -3.91 27.30 6.50
CA VAL A 463 -2.83 26.77 7.34
C VAL A 463 -1.73 27.81 7.53
N ALA A 464 -1.23 28.40 6.45
CA ALA A 464 -0.17 29.41 6.49
C ALA A 464 -0.56 30.63 7.35
N LEU A 465 -1.80 31.10 7.25
CA LEU A 465 -2.32 32.19 8.08
C LEU A 465 -2.39 31.79 9.56
N ALA A 466 -2.88 30.61 9.88
CA ALA A 466 -3.04 30.12 11.24
C ALA A 466 -1.70 29.87 11.94
N VAL A 467 -0.73 29.32 11.24
CA VAL A 467 0.61 29.01 11.77
C VAL A 467 1.39 30.30 12.02
N ASN A 468 1.34 31.29 11.10
CA ASN A 468 2.05 32.54 11.20
C ASN A 468 1.35 33.59 12.09
N ALA A 469 0.12 33.31 12.57
CA ALA A 469 -0.57 34.20 13.48
C ALA A 469 0.20 34.28 14.81
N PRO A 470 0.52 35.51 15.33
CA PRO A 470 1.14 35.63 16.63
C PRO A 470 0.27 34.96 17.69
N ALA A 471 0.90 34.24 18.62
CA ALA A 471 0.19 33.68 19.77
C ALA A 471 -0.68 34.76 20.38
N ALA A 472 -1.99 34.50 20.54
CA ALA A 472 -2.90 35.46 21.18
C ALA A 472 -2.29 35.86 22.52
N GLY A 473 -1.84 37.09 22.63
CA GLY A 473 -1.13 37.61 23.79
C GLY A 473 -1.96 37.34 25.04
N GLY A 474 -1.40 36.56 25.95
CA GLY A 474 -1.90 36.51 27.30
C GLY A 474 -1.89 37.94 27.80
N SER A 475 -3.05 38.55 27.96
CA SER A 475 -3.21 39.81 28.64
C SER A 475 -2.76 39.60 30.09
N GLY A 476 -1.45 39.77 30.31
CA GLY A 476 -0.89 39.88 31.63
C GLY A 476 -1.50 41.13 32.27
N GLY A 477 -2.49 40.91 33.10
CA GLY A 477 -2.94 41.92 34.03
C GLY A 477 -1.76 42.39 34.88
N ARG A 478 -1.49 43.67 34.82
CA ARG A 478 -0.65 44.36 35.80
C ARG A 478 -1.36 44.38 37.13
#